data_82c2f163d6e89b5c1fe2c1b274c1fdaa
#
_entry.id   82c2f163d6e89b5c1fe2c1b274c1fdaa
#
_cell.length_a   1.000
_cell.length_b   1.000
_cell.length_c   1.000
_cell.angle_alpha   90.00
_cell.angle_beta   90.00
_cell.angle_gamma   90.00
#
_symmetry.space_group_name_H-M   'P 1'
#
loop_
_entity.id
_entity.type
_entity.pdbx_description
1 polymer ?
#
loop_
_entity_poly.entity_id
_entity_poly.type
_entity_poly.pdbx_seq_one_letter_code
_entity_poly.pdbx_strand_id
1 'polypeptide(L)'
;MSDILSDVQIVGGTTIHYVDDTGRYLGGWDTNPPEGAIDVNPPPAYADQVWQFPGWGESLIVMRILEGQWRETELIVIANQLDALEEVLAGQTPEDLLPGSREQWLAHRGKTRNWKEGAEGYPDLIGRPVRPS
;
A
#
# COMPACT_ATOMS: atom_id res chain seq x y z
N MET A 1 3.56 -4.05 -29.79
CA MET A 1 3.44 -3.47 -30.18
C MET A 1 3.13 -3.12 -30.04
N SER A 2 3.66 -3.36 -29.86
CA SER A 2 3.57 -2.81 -30.14
C SER A 2 3.34 -2.34 -29.98
N ASP A 3 3.46 -2.31 -29.57
CA ASP A 3 3.46 -1.67 -29.97
C ASP A 3 3.28 -1.12 -29.82
N ILE A 4 3.45 -1.08 -29.65
CA ILE A 4 3.36 -0.52 -30.05
C ILE A 4 3.24 -0.05 -29.76
N LEU A 5 3.31 -0.16 -29.36
CA LEU A 5 3.32 0.32 -29.62
C LEU A 5 3.37 0.52 -29.48
N SER A 6 3.57 0.40 -29.20
CA SER A 6 3.75 0.61 -29.64
C SER A 6 3.94 0.85 -29.65
N ASP A 7 3.94 0.91 -29.73
CA ASP A 7 4.45 1.12 -30.25
C ASP A 7 4.98 1.62 -30.33
N VAL A 8 4.89 2.10 -29.92
CA VAL A 8 5.69 2.84 -30.30
C VAL A 8 6.86 2.48 -30.76
N GLN A 9 7.29 2.60 -31.58
CA GLN A 9 8.46 2.18 -31.96
C GLN A 9 9.60 2.86 -31.90
N ILE A 10 10.20 2.44 -31.54
CA ILE A 10 11.28 3.16 -31.14
C ILE A 10 12.40 3.01 -32.08
N VAL A 11 12.93 4.10 -32.44
CA VAL A 11 14.06 4.05 -33.22
C VAL A 11 15.27 3.94 -32.33
N GLY A 12 16.19 3.15 -32.64
CA GLY A 12 17.33 2.86 -31.80
C GLY A 12 17.08 1.59 -31.04
N GLY A 13 17.88 1.25 -30.11
CA GLY A 13 17.76 0.03 -29.35
C GLY A 13 16.59 0.06 -28.39
N THR A 14 16.12 -1.10 -27.99
CA THR A 14 15.14 -1.26 -26.97
C THR A 14 15.85 -1.39 -25.63
N THR A 15 15.42 -0.63 -24.65
CA THR A 15 15.98 -0.74 -23.30
C THR A 15 15.48 -2.03 -22.67
N ILE A 16 16.40 -2.86 -22.17
CA ILE A 16 16.08 -4.10 -21.49
C ILE A 16 16.33 -3.88 -20.00
N HIS A 17 15.40 -4.32 -19.18
CA HIS A 17 15.47 -4.15 -17.72
C HIS A 17 16.04 -5.40 -17.08
N TYR A 18 16.87 -5.24 -16.08
CA TYR A 18 17.62 -6.35 -15.48
C TYR A 18 17.51 -6.32 -13.96
N VAL A 19 17.56 -7.51 -13.37
CA VAL A 19 17.71 -7.69 -11.93
C VAL A 19 18.91 -8.57 -11.68
N ASP A 20 19.42 -8.59 -10.44
CA ASP A 20 20.42 -9.55 -10.04
C ASP A 20 19.76 -10.87 -9.65
N ASP A 21 20.54 -11.85 -9.21
CA ASP A 21 20.02 -13.17 -8.89
C ASP A 21 19.15 -13.18 -7.61
N THR A 22 19.12 -12.08 -6.87
CA THR A 22 18.23 -11.91 -5.71
C THR A 22 16.96 -11.17 -6.07
N GLY A 23 16.80 -10.69 -7.31
CA GLY A 23 15.64 -9.95 -7.76
C GLY A 23 15.77 -8.44 -7.62
N ARG A 24 16.91 -7.94 -7.17
CA ARG A 24 17.13 -6.51 -7.01
C ARG A 24 17.30 -5.84 -8.37
N TYR A 25 16.56 -4.74 -8.58
CA TYR A 25 16.60 -4.03 -9.85
C TYR A 25 17.96 -3.37 -10.09
N LEU A 26 18.55 -3.62 -11.25
CA LEU A 26 19.84 -3.06 -11.64
C LEU A 26 19.71 -1.88 -12.61
N GLY A 27 18.57 -1.71 -13.23
CA GLY A 27 18.35 -0.63 -14.18
C GLY A 27 17.99 -1.13 -15.57
N GLY A 28 17.75 -0.17 -16.47
CA GLY A 28 17.52 -0.47 -17.87
C GLY A 28 18.81 -0.27 -18.64
N TRP A 29 19.09 -1.18 -19.56
CA TRP A 29 20.32 -1.16 -20.36
C TRP A 29 19.98 -1.34 -21.84
N ASP A 30 20.57 -0.53 -22.68
CA ASP A 30 20.42 -0.67 -24.13
C ASP A 30 21.69 -1.27 -24.76
N THR A 31 22.68 -1.59 -23.95
CA THR A 31 23.92 -2.24 -24.35
C THR A 31 24.16 -3.41 -23.37
N ASN A 32 25.42 -3.85 -23.26
CA ASN A 32 25.75 -4.99 -22.42
C ASN A 32 25.49 -4.68 -20.95
N PRO A 33 24.65 -5.48 -20.26
CA PRO A 33 24.39 -5.31 -18.82
C PRO A 33 25.57 -5.83 -17.99
N PRO A 34 25.55 -5.57 -16.66
CA PRO A 34 26.53 -6.16 -15.77
C PRO A 34 26.47 -7.68 -15.81
N GLU A 35 27.59 -8.32 -15.52
CA GLU A 35 27.64 -9.78 -15.46
C GLU A 35 26.69 -10.29 -14.37
N GLY A 36 25.96 -11.34 -14.68
CA GLY A 36 24.99 -11.93 -13.75
C GLY A 36 23.63 -11.27 -13.78
N ALA A 37 23.42 -10.24 -14.59
CA ALA A 37 22.11 -9.59 -14.70
C ALA A 37 21.11 -10.48 -15.40
N ILE A 38 19.88 -10.46 -14.91
CA ILE A 38 18.77 -11.27 -15.42
C ILE A 38 17.76 -10.35 -16.08
N ASP A 39 17.41 -10.64 -17.32
CA ASP A 39 16.46 -9.90 -18.12
C ASP A 39 15.05 -10.09 -17.54
N VAL A 40 14.33 -8.99 -17.30
CA VAL A 40 12.97 -9.03 -16.75
C VAL A 40 12.10 -8.01 -17.44
N ASN A 41 10.80 -8.11 -17.22
CA ASN A 41 9.85 -7.10 -17.68
C ASN A 41 10.16 -5.75 -17.05
N PRO A 42 9.79 -4.63 -17.70
CA PRO A 42 10.00 -3.31 -17.12
C PRO A 42 9.38 -3.23 -15.73
N PRO A 43 10.01 -2.54 -14.78
CA PRO A 43 9.46 -2.43 -13.43
C PRO A 43 8.21 -1.55 -13.43
N PRO A 44 7.33 -1.74 -12.43
CA PRO A 44 6.20 -0.83 -12.25
C PRO A 44 6.67 0.58 -11.88
N ALA A 45 5.72 1.47 -11.64
CA ALA A 45 6.01 2.89 -11.40
C ALA A 45 6.92 3.14 -10.21
N TYR A 46 6.94 2.23 -9.23
CA TYR A 46 7.76 2.40 -8.02
C TYR A 46 8.91 1.40 -8.06
N ALA A 47 10.13 1.90 -8.12
CA ALA A 47 11.33 1.08 -8.31
C ALA A 47 11.81 0.39 -7.04
N ASP A 48 11.09 0.54 -5.93
CA ASP A 48 11.41 -0.15 -4.68
C ASP A 48 10.93 -1.61 -4.67
N GLN A 49 10.20 -2.03 -5.71
CA GLN A 49 9.72 -3.40 -5.79
C GLN A 49 10.83 -4.34 -6.22
N VAL A 50 10.86 -5.51 -5.59
CA VAL A 50 11.83 -6.55 -5.87
C VAL A 50 11.19 -7.59 -6.77
N TRP A 51 11.92 -8.03 -7.79
CA TRP A 51 11.44 -9.08 -8.68
C TRP A 51 11.37 -10.41 -7.93
N GLN A 52 10.19 -11.01 -7.92
CA GLN A 52 9.93 -12.24 -7.15
C GLN A 52 9.69 -13.44 -8.07
N PHE A 53 10.33 -13.50 -9.17
CA PHE A 53 10.28 -14.57 -10.16
C PHE A 53 8.99 -15.40 -10.10
N PRO A 54 7.99 -15.17 -11.04
CA PRO A 54 8.18 -14.41 -12.27
C PRO A 54 7.62 -12.99 -12.26
N GLY A 55 7.42 -12.34 -11.14
CA GLY A 55 6.82 -11.02 -11.13
C GLY A 55 7.45 -10.07 -10.14
N TRP A 56 7.08 -8.78 -10.22
CA TRP A 56 7.53 -7.79 -9.24
C TRP A 56 6.76 -7.96 -7.93
N GLY A 57 7.46 -7.82 -6.82
CA GLY A 57 6.85 -7.86 -5.49
C GLY A 57 6.10 -6.58 -5.17
N GLU A 58 5.50 -6.53 -3.99
CA GLU A 58 4.75 -5.36 -3.56
C GLU A 58 5.67 -4.18 -3.29
N SER A 59 5.19 -2.98 -3.62
CA SER A 59 5.91 -1.75 -3.36
C SER A 59 5.62 -1.27 -1.94
N LEU A 60 6.65 -1.10 -1.12
CA LEU A 60 6.49 -0.52 0.21
C LEU A 60 6.00 0.92 0.14
N ILE A 61 6.39 1.66 -0.90
CA ILE A 61 5.92 3.03 -1.09
C ILE A 61 4.41 3.04 -1.29
N VAL A 62 3.90 2.17 -2.17
CA VAL A 62 2.47 2.07 -2.43
C VAL A 62 1.73 1.60 -1.18
N MET A 63 2.26 0.61 -0.48
CA MET A 63 1.65 0.11 0.75
C MET A 63 1.51 1.21 1.79
N ARG A 64 2.54 2.03 1.97
CA ARG A 64 2.49 3.16 2.91
C ARG A 64 1.44 4.19 2.52
N ILE A 65 1.32 4.49 1.24
CA ILE A 65 0.30 5.43 0.74
C ILE A 65 -1.09 4.89 1.05
N LEU A 66 -1.33 3.62 0.74
CA LEU A 66 -2.63 3.01 0.96
C LEU A 66 -2.98 2.95 2.45
N GLU A 67 -2.01 2.63 3.30
CA GLU A 67 -2.25 2.57 4.74
C GLU A 67 -2.48 3.96 5.32
N GLY A 68 -1.84 5.00 4.79
CA GLY A 68 -2.11 6.37 5.18
C GLY A 68 -3.53 6.79 4.83
N GLN A 69 -4.00 6.44 3.64
CA GLN A 69 -5.36 6.71 3.21
C GLN A 69 -6.37 5.96 4.07
N TRP A 70 -6.10 4.70 4.35
CA TRP A 70 -6.96 3.90 5.24
C TRP A 70 -7.05 4.54 6.62
N ARG A 71 -5.92 4.95 7.17
CA ARG A 71 -5.88 5.57 8.50
C ARG A 71 -6.75 6.82 8.55
N GLU A 72 -6.64 7.69 7.56
CA GLU A 72 -7.42 8.92 7.53
C GLU A 72 -8.91 8.64 7.42
N THR A 73 -9.28 7.70 6.57
CA THR A 73 -10.68 7.30 6.42
C THR A 73 -11.21 6.68 7.71
N GLU A 74 -10.41 5.82 8.33
CA GLU A 74 -10.82 5.16 9.56
C GLU A 74 -10.98 6.16 10.71
N LEU A 75 -10.14 7.18 10.78
CA LEU A 75 -10.28 8.22 11.80
C LEU A 75 -11.59 8.99 11.64
N ILE A 76 -12.04 9.18 10.41
CA ILE A 76 -13.34 9.82 10.16
C ILE A 76 -14.48 8.91 10.66
N VAL A 77 -14.40 7.60 10.37
CA VAL A 77 -15.40 6.64 10.85
C VAL A 77 -15.43 6.66 12.38
N ILE A 78 -14.27 6.63 13.01
CA ILE A 78 -14.17 6.65 14.49
C ILE A 78 -14.82 7.91 15.05
N ALA A 79 -14.54 9.07 14.47
CA ALA A 79 -15.13 10.33 14.91
C ALA A 79 -16.66 10.29 14.82
N ASN A 80 -17.18 9.74 13.72
CA ASN A 80 -18.62 9.60 13.53
C ASN A 80 -19.23 8.66 14.56
N GLN A 81 -18.54 7.57 14.90
CA GLN A 81 -19.04 6.64 15.92
C GLN A 81 -19.05 7.26 17.32
N LEU A 82 -18.00 8.03 17.64
CA LEU A 82 -17.96 8.73 18.93
C LEU A 82 -19.08 9.76 19.04
N ASP A 83 -19.37 10.48 17.97
CA ASP A 83 -20.47 11.42 17.92
C ASP A 83 -21.81 10.70 18.07
N ALA A 84 -21.98 9.55 17.37
CA ALA A 84 -23.19 8.76 17.46
C ALA A 84 -23.43 8.25 18.89
N LEU A 85 -22.36 7.86 19.57
CA LEU A 85 -22.46 7.41 20.97
C LEU A 85 -22.89 8.55 21.90
N GLU A 86 -22.46 9.77 21.63
CA GLU A 86 -22.95 10.94 22.38
C GLU A 86 -24.46 11.14 22.15
N GLU A 87 -24.93 10.92 20.92
CA GLU A 87 -26.35 11.00 20.61
C GLU A 87 -27.15 9.92 21.36
N VAL A 88 -26.57 8.72 21.49
CA VAL A 88 -27.21 7.65 22.27
C VAL A 88 -27.40 8.08 23.71
N LEU A 89 -26.39 8.74 24.30
CA LEU A 89 -26.49 9.24 25.66
C LEU A 89 -27.60 10.28 25.81
N ALA A 90 -27.91 11.00 24.73
CA ALA A 90 -29.00 11.98 24.70
C ALA A 90 -30.35 11.35 24.35
N GLY A 91 -30.42 10.02 24.23
CA GLY A 91 -31.66 9.32 23.95
C GLY A 91 -31.98 9.13 22.48
N GLN A 92 -31.03 9.41 21.61
CA GLN A 92 -31.21 9.23 20.14
C GLN A 92 -30.82 7.82 19.72
N THR A 93 -31.27 7.42 18.53
CA THR A 93 -30.95 6.11 17.96
C THR A 93 -30.34 6.31 16.56
N PRO A 94 -29.03 6.61 16.45
CA PRO A 94 -28.40 6.80 15.15
C PRO A 94 -28.45 5.52 14.31
N GLU A 95 -28.76 5.68 13.03
CA GLU A 95 -28.91 4.53 12.12
C GLU A 95 -27.56 3.91 11.75
N ASP A 96 -26.50 4.70 11.79
CA ASP A 96 -25.16 4.28 11.40
C ASP A 96 -24.30 3.81 12.58
N LEU A 97 -24.91 3.56 13.72
CA LEU A 97 -24.18 3.13 14.92
C LEU A 97 -23.64 1.71 14.71
N LEU A 98 -22.33 1.58 14.86
CA LEU A 98 -21.64 0.30 14.77
C LEU A 98 -21.44 -0.28 16.18
N PRO A 99 -21.16 -1.59 16.29
CA PRO A 99 -20.90 -2.20 17.61
C PRO A 99 -19.70 -1.57 18.30
N GLY A 100 -19.73 -1.56 19.62
CA GLY A 100 -18.61 -1.11 20.43
C GLY A 100 -18.99 0.00 21.40
N SER A 101 -18.33 0.02 22.54
CA SER A 101 -18.51 1.06 23.55
C SER A 101 -17.64 2.27 23.21
N ARG A 102 -17.89 3.37 23.91
CA ARG A 102 -17.09 4.58 23.75
C ARG A 102 -15.61 4.29 24.05
N GLU A 103 -15.34 3.54 25.11
CA GLU A 103 -13.97 3.18 25.47
C GLU A 103 -13.31 2.35 24.39
N GLN A 104 -14.04 1.42 23.80
CA GLN A 104 -13.50 0.57 22.72
C GLN A 104 -13.18 1.40 21.48
N TRP A 105 -14.04 2.34 21.12
CA TRP A 105 -13.77 3.22 19.97
C TRP A 105 -12.63 4.18 20.25
N LEU A 106 -12.48 4.68 21.47
CA LEU A 106 -11.33 5.51 21.85
C LEU A 106 -10.04 4.71 21.78
N ALA A 107 -10.06 3.45 22.23
CA ALA A 107 -8.89 2.58 22.13
C ALA A 107 -8.53 2.32 20.66
N HIS A 108 -9.53 2.07 19.83
CA HIS A 108 -9.33 1.88 18.40
C HIS A 108 -8.76 3.14 17.75
N ARG A 109 -9.20 4.32 18.17
CA ARG A 109 -8.67 5.59 17.69
C ARG A 109 -7.18 5.71 17.98
N GLY A 110 -6.76 5.36 19.19
CA GLY A 110 -5.35 5.40 19.58
C GLY A 110 -4.51 4.47 18.73
N LYS A 111 -4.97 3.26 18.52
CA LYS A 111 -4.27 2.28 17.68
C LYS A 111 -4.20 2.75 16.22
N THR A 112 -5.29 3.31 15.72
CA THR A 112 -5.34 3.79 14.34
C THR A 112 -4.40 4.97 14.13
N ARG A 113 -4.34 5.91 15.06
CA ARG A 113 -3.40 7.04 14.97
C ARG A 113 -1.96 6.58 14.96
N ASN A 114 -1.66 5.47 15.62
CA ASN A 114 -0.30 4.93 15.71
C ASN A 114 0.02 3.93 14.60
N TRP A 115 -0.93 3.69 13.68
CA TRP A 115 -0.72 2.83 12.53
C TRP A 115 0.08 3.62 11.47
N LYS A 116 1.38 3.59 11.62
CA LYS A 116 2.32 4.35 10.79
C LYS A 116 3.70 3.75 10.94
N GLU A 117 4.69 4.38 10.36
CA GLU A 117 6.08 3.93 10.44
C GLU A 117 6.46 3.65 11.90
N GLY A 118 6.99 2.47 12.15
CA GLY A 118 7.35 2.01 13.48
C GLY A 118 6.32 1.12 14.14
N ALA A 119 5.10 1.06 13.62
CA ALA A 119 4.09 0.16 14.17
C ALA A 119 4.39 -1.28 13.73
N GLU A 120 4.10 -2.22 14.62
CA GLU A 120 4.31 -3.64 14.33
C GLU A 120 3.40 -4.06 13.17
N GLY A 121 3.98 -4.69 12.16
CA GLY A 121 3.26 -5.15 10.99
C GLY A 121 3.03 -4.11 9.92
N TYR A 122 3.28 -2.82 10.21
CA TYR A 122 3.10 -1.75 9.23
C TYR A 122 4.16 -1.89 8.11
N PRO A 123 3.82 -1.69 6.86
CA PRO A 123 2.53 -1.26 6.28
C PRO A 123 1.70 -2.42 5.70
N ASP A 124 1.77 -3.61 6.27
CA ASP A 124 0.98 -4.75 5.81
C ASP A 124 -0.46 -4.59 6.31
N LEU A 125 -1.43 -4.64 5.39
CA LEU A 125 -2.84 -4.44 5.73
C LEU A 125 -3.36 -5.48 6.75
N ILE A 126 -2.72 -6.65 6.85
CA ILE A 126 -3.10 -7.66 7.83
C ILE A 126 -2.90 -7.16 9.25
N GLY A 127 -1.95 -6.25 9.46
CA GLY A 127 -1.66 -5.69 10.77
C GLY A 127 -2.54 -4.52 11.18
N ARG A 128 -3.50 -4.10 10.34
CA ARG A 128 -4.37 -2.97 10.66
C ARG A 128 -5.12 -3.18 11.96
N PRO A 129 -5.26 -2.13 12.79
CA PRO A 129 -6.12 -2.23 13.97
C PRO A 129 -7.53 -2.69 13.61
N VAL A 130 -8.11 -3.50 14.46
CA VAL A 130 -9.44 -4.09 14.23
C VAL A 130 -10.49 -3.28 14.97
N ARG A 131 -11.62 -2.99 14.31
CA ARG A 131 -12.72 -2.26 14.93
C ARG A 131 -13.34 -3.05 16.08
N PRO A 132 -13.95 -2.35 17.05
CA PRO A 132 -14.75 -3.02 18.08
C PRO A 132 -15.86 -3.84 17.44
N SER A 133 -16.26 -4.89 18.12
CA SER A 133 -17.35 -5.75 17.65
C SER A 133 -18.22 -6.23 18.79
#